data_f6a98debd8e3f467cf9b2bdad502eff6
#
_entry.id   f6a98debd8e3f467cf9b2bdad502eff6
#
_cell.length_a   1.000
_cell.length_b   1.000
_cell.length_c   1.000
_cell.angle_alpha   90.00
_cell.angle_beta   90.00
_cell.angle_gamma   90.00
#
_symmetry.space_group_name_H-M   'P 1'
#
loop_
_entity.id
_entity.type
_entity.pdbx_description
1 polymer ?
#
loop_
_entity_poly.entity_id
_entity_poly.type
_entity_poly.pdbx_seq_one_letter_code
_entity_poly.pdbx_strand_id
1 'polypeptide(L)'
;MSSLTTSPATATGTTTKTYSSSFITTSPTVSSWPLFSKASKKYAIQSLKHKVSCNAGSSENLLNNLDRRNVLLGLGGLAGAVNLTSVPSVGAAPLAAPDISKCGTNPLSGFKPGENTPTGGDCCPPNSTLIKDFEFPTNQAFKVRPAAHLLSAKYIAKFNEAIKRMKALPEDDPRNFLQQAHIHCAYCNGAYTQSSSGFPDIEIQIHNSWLFFPFHRWYLYFYERILGSLINDPTFALPFWNWDTPAGMTIPKYFNDPKSALFDTKRNQAHLKGVVDLGYNGKDTDATDIEKVKNNLAIMYRQMVTNATNPTAFFGGEYRAGKEPISGGGSVEQSPHTPVHRWVGDPREPNGENLGNFYSAGRDTLFYCHHSNVDRMWSLWKMLGGKHKDITDTDWLNTSFVFYDENKNLVRVYVKDCLLTNQLGYDYQRVDVPWLKSKPVPRAPRSGVAKKLIGKVKKSDDVVFPVKLDKTVKVLVPRAKKSRSKKEKEEKEEILIIQGITYDSEKYVKFDVYVNDEDDDDDAAPDQTEFAGSFAQLPHKHKGKTSSKTNFRAGLTELLEELEADDDENVLVTVVPRSGSEDITIDAIKIIYA
;
A
#
# COMPACT_ATOMS: atom_id res chain seq x y z
N MET A 1 52.26 -52.35 -8.93
CA MET A 1 53.46 -52.17 -9.78
C MET A 1 53.38 -50.73 -10.23
N SER A 2 54.05 -49.88 -9.53
CA SER A 2 55.33 -49.21 -9.86
C SER A 2 55.13 -48.26 -11.06
N SER A 3 55.44 -47.00 -11.05
CA SER A 3 56.57 -46.32 -10.45
C SER A 3 56.37 -44.78 -10.44
N LEU A 4 56.92 -44.18 -9.43
CA LEU A 4 57.29 -42.77 -9.27
C LEU A 4 58.26 -42.28 -10.34
N THR A 5 58.17 -40.95 -10.70
CA THR A 5 59.37 -40.16 -10.97
C THR A 5 59.19 -38.70 -10.56
N THR A 6 60.25 -38.20 -10.02
CA THR A 6 60.50 -36.98 -9.23
C THR A 6 60.86 -35.77 -10.10
N SER A 7 60.69 -34.62 -9.47
CA SER A 7 61.11 -33.20 -9.74
C SER A 7 62.45 -32.96 -10.48
N PRO A 8 62.79 -31.67 -10.88
CA PRO A 8 63.16 -30.66 -9.89
C PRO A 8 62.74 -29.19 -10.18
N ALA A 9 62.86 -28.41 -9.10
CA ALA A 9 62.67 -27.00 -8.97
C ALA A 9 63.76 -26.15 -9.66
N THR A 10 63.36 -24.97 -10.13
CA THR A 10 64.26 -23.82 -10.33
C THR A 10 63.68 -22.58 -9.69
N ALA A 11 64.45 -21.98 -8.79
CA ALA A 11 64.17 -20.74 -8.11
C ALA A 11 64.63 -19.55 -8.98
N THR A 12 63.81 -18.50 -9.05
CA THR A 12 64.29 -17.15 -9.40
C THR A 12 63.59 -16.13 -8.50
N GLY A 13 64.41 -15.36 -7.81
CA GLY A 13 63.99 -14.36 -6.84
C GLY A 13 63.33 -13.14 -7.47
N THR A 14 62.48 -12.55 -6.68
CA THR A 14 61.95 -11.22 -6.99
C THR A 14 61.84 -10.36 -5.73
N THR A 15 62.43 -9.22 -5.80
CA THR A 15 62.55 -8.12 -4.86
C THR A 15 61.25 -7.62 -4.32
N THR A 16 61.12 -7.59 -2.98
CA THR A 16 60.10 -6.88 -2.22
C THR A 16 60.30 -5.37 -2.29
N LYS A 17 59.32 -4.65 -2.83
CA LYS A 17 59.15 -3.20 -2.60
C LYS A 17 58.11 -3.01 -1.51
N THR A 18 58.55 -2.56 -0.35
CA THR A 18 57.71 -2.04 0.73
C THR A 18 57.16 -0.69 0.34
N TYR A 19 55.82 -0.56 0.27
CA TYR A 19 55.14 0.71 0.28
C TYR A 19 54.55 0.93 1.68
N SER A 20 55.06 1.93 2.37
CA SER A 20 54.49 2.49 3.59
C SER A 20 53.26 3.34 3.23
N SER A 21 52.06 2.90 3.64
CA SER A 21 50.85 3.69 3.55
C SER A 21 50.67 4.48 4.85
N SER A 22 50.81 5.78 4.75
CA SER A 22 50.38 6.74 5.77
C SER A 22 48.87 6.85 5.75
N PHE A 23 48.22 6.47 6.85
CA PHE A 23 46.80 6.72 7.06
C PHE A 23 46.58 8.21 7.33
N ILE A 24 45.90 8.88 6.40
CA ILE A 24 45.29 10.19 6.62
C ILE A 24 43.84 9.93 7.04
N THR A 25 43.53 10.16 8.30
CA THR A 25 42.16 10.19 8.83
C THR A 25 41.51 11.51 8.38
N THR A 26 40.69 11.46 7.35
CA THR A 26 39.76 12.54 7.04
C THR A 26 38.36 12.15 7.53
N SER A 27 37.87 12.88 8.54
CA SER A 27 36.50 12.83 8.96
C SER A 27 35.58 13.27 7.80
N PRO A 28 34.44 12.59 7.54
CA PRO A 28 33.51 13.05 6.52
C PRO A 28 32.78 14.29 7.03
N THR A 29 33.06 15.43 6.42
CA THR A 29 32.24 16.63 6.54
C THR A 29 30.85 16.34 5.96
N VAL A 30 29.82 16.47 6.80
CA VAL A 30 28.41 16.41 6.42
C VAL A 30 28.12 17.57 5.47
N SER A 31 27.98 17.31 4.18
CA SER A 31 27.48 18.29 3.22
C SER A 31 25.98 18.47 3.43
N SER A 32 25.60 19.65 3.90
CA SER A 32 24.21 20.10 4.01
C SER A 32 23.57 20.25 2.63
N TRP A 33 22.42 19.61 2.42
CA TRP A 33 21.62 19.71 1.19
C TRP A 33 20.91 21.07 1.10
N PRO A 34 21.00 21.81 -0.04
CA PRO A 34 20.43 23.16 -0.16
C PRO A 34 18.94 23.21 -0.55
N LEU A 35 18.14 22.17 -0.40
CA LEU A 35 16.74 22.15 -0.84
C LEU A 35 15.70 22.50 0.23
N PHE A 36 16.08 22.72 1.50
CA PHE A 36 15.14 23.02 2.58
C PHE A 36 15.45 24.28 3.40
N SER A 37 16.20 25.23 2.85
CA SER A 37 16.43 26.51 3.52
C SER A 37 15.60 27.62 2.85
N LYS A 38 14.32 27.72 3.20
CA LYS A 38 13.53 28.97 3.24
C LYS A 38 12.11 28.67 3.77
N ALA A 39 11.94 28.79 5.08
CA ALA A 39 10.77 29.33 5.78
C ALA A 39 10.72 28.86 7.23
N SER A 40 11.66 29.29 8.07
CA SER A 40 11.39 29.37 9.50
C SER A 40 10.90 30.77 9.84
N LYS A 41 9.61 31.02 9.65
CA LYS A 41 8.94 32.10 10.36
C LYS A 41 8.61 31.60 11.77
N LYS A 42 9.28 32.19 12.77
CA LYS A 42 8.92 32.03 14.18
C LYS A 42 7.49 32.50 14.38
N TYR A 43 6.59 31.60 14.66
CA TYR A 43 5.27 31.95 15.20
C TYR A 43 5.40 32.01 16.72
N ALA A 44 5.30 33.22 17.28
CA ALA A 44 5.12 33.45 18.69
C ALA A 44 3.72 32.93 19.07
N ILE A 45 3.67 32.04 20.07
CA ILE A 45 2.42 31.58 20.66
C ILE A 45 1.87 32.72 21.50
N GLN A 46 0.86 33.41 20.99
CA GLN A 46 0.00 34.25 21.83
C GLN A 46 -1.15 33.41 22.38
N SER A 47 -1.12 33.19 23.67
CA SER A 47 -2.22 32.57 24.42
C SER A 47 -3.41 33.53 24.47
N LEU A 48 -4.45 33.27 23.72
CA LEU A 48 -5.75 33.94 23.86
C LEU A 48 -6.59 33.19 24.91
N LYS A 49 -6.64 33.76 26.11
CA LYS A 49 -7.62 33.39 27.13
C LYS A 49 -8.99 33.93 26.71
N HIS A 50 -9.88 33.06 26.25
CA HIS A 50 -11.29 33.43 26.12
C HIS A 50 -12.02 33.22 27.45
N LYS A 51 -12.49 34.32 28.01
CA LYS A 51 -13.51 34.32 29.08
C LYS A 51 -14.87 33.98 28.46
N VAL A 52 -15.47 32.89 28.91
CA VAL A 52 -16.86 32.57 28.63
C VAL A 52 -17.72 33.40 29.60
N SER A 53 -18.54 34.29 29.07
CA SER A 53 -19.61 34.97 29.79
C SER A 53 -20.94 34.40 29.34
N CYS A 54 -21.66 33.74 30.25
CA CYS A 54 -23.04 33.34 30.03
C CYS A 54 -23.95 34.54 30.22
N ASN A 55 -24.73 34.90 29.18
CA ASN A 55 -25.87 35.79 29.39
C ASN A 55 -27.10 35.14 28.71
N ALA A 56 -28.12 34.89 29.52
CA ALA A 56 -29.41 34.40 29.07
C ALA A 56 -30.28 35.60 28.62
N GLY A 57 -30.87 35.50 27.43
CA GLY A 57 -31.74 36.51 26.88
C GLY A 57 -32.50 36.03 25.64
N SER A 58 -33.76 35.67 25.88
CA SER A 58 -34.97 35.70 25.01
C SER A 58 -34.86 35.46 23.52
N SER A 59 -35.66 34.47 23.13
CA SER A 59 -36.18 34.17 21.78
C SER A 59 -36.65 35.37 21.01
N GLU A 60 -36.25 35.45 19.73
CA GLU A 60 -37.03 35.76 18.53
C GLU A 60 -36.10 36.01 17.34
N ASN A 61 -36.46 35.44 16.17
CA ASN A 61 -35.81 35.60 14.87
C ASN A 61 -34.76 34.58 14.45
N LEU A 62 -35.22 33.36 14.21
CA LEU A 62 -34.55 32.35 13.33
C LEU A 62 -35.48 31.93 12.19
N LEU A 63 -35.76 32.85 11.29
CA LEU A 63 -36.45 32.58 10.01
C LEU A 63 -35.96 33.56 8.94
N ASN A 64 -34.73 33.34 8.45
CA ASN A 64 -34.31 33.93 7.15
C ASN A 64 -32.90 33.40 6.82
N ASN A 65 -32.83 32.18 6.28
CA ASN A 65 -31.80 31.69 5.34
C ASN A 65 -32.11 30.22 4.98
N LEU A 66 -33.26 30.03 4.32
CA LEU A 66 -33.56 28.80 3.62
C LEU A 66 -33.19 29.03 2.14
N ASP A 67 -32.11 28.33 1.72
CA ASP A 67 -31.67 28.29 0.34
C ASP A 67 -32.78 27.76 -0.58
N ARG A 68 -33.05 28.47 -1.70
CA ARG A 68 -34.12 28.17 -2.67
C ARG A 68 -34.07 26.74 -3.26
N ARG A 69 -32.99 25.99 -3.06
CA ARG A 69 -32.87 24.60 -3.48
C ARG A 69 -33.68 23.61 -2.63
N ASN A 70 -33.90 23.91 -1.34
CA ASN A 70 -34.59 23.01 -0.45
C ASN A 70 -36.13 23.15 -0.47
N VAL A 71 -36.66 24.20 -1.10
CA VAL A 71 -38.11 24.44 -1.20
C VAL A 71 -38.77 23.66 -2.34
N LEU A 72 -38.00 23.25 -3.37
CA LEU A 72 -38.54 22.50 -4.51
C LEU A 72 -38.69 21.00 -4.29
N LEU A 73 -38.13 20.44 -3.19
CA LEU A 73 -38.28 19.04 -2.82
C LEU A 73 -39.46 18.76 -1.86
N GLY A 74 -40.13 19.81 -1.37
CA GLY A 74 -41.19 19.71 -0.36
C GLY A 74 -42.66 19.79 -0.88
N LEU A 75 -42.91 20.03 -2.17
CA LEU A 75 -44.27 20.33 -2.68
C LEU A 75 -44.80 19.34 -3.74
N GLY A 76 -44.22 18.18 -3.90
CA GLY A 76 -44.62 17.19 -4.90
C GLY A 76 -45.18 15.86 -4.35
N GLY A 77 -45.87 15.82 -3.21
CA GLY A 77 -46.22 14.52 -2.59
C GLY A 77 -47.48 14.50 -1.75
N LEU A 78 -48.60 14.88 -2.29
CA LEU A 78 -49.91 14.61 -1.63
C LEU A 78 -50.93 14.06 -2.66
N ALA A 79 -50.78 12.81 -3.04
CA ALA A 79 -51.86 11.92 -3.49
C ALA A 79 -51.29 10.50 -3.72
N GLY A 80 -51.62 9.55 -2.86
CA GLY A 80 -51.36 8.13 -3.08
C GLY A 80 -50.85 7.41 -1.83
N ALA A 81 -51.73 7.22 -0.86
CA ALA A 81 -51.49 6.29 0.25
C ALA A 81 -51.46 4.84 -0.27
N VAL A 82 -50.30 4.32 -0.58
CA VAL A 82 -50.01 2.90 -0.63
C VAL A 82 -48.89 2.67 0.38
N ASN A 83 -49.10 1.74 1.32
CA ASN A 83 -48.12 1.32 2.32
C ASN A 83 -46.82 0.85 1.64
N LEU A 84 -45.92 1.75 1.32
CA LEU A 84 -44.50 1.49 1.12
C LEU A 84 -43.86 1.64 2.49
N THR A 85 -43.52 0.52 3.10
CA THR A 85 -42.53 0.52 4.18
C THR A 85 -41.33 1.31 3.65
N SER A 86 -41.17 2.52 4.11
CA SER A 86 -40.01 3.35 3.82
C SER A 86 -38.78 2.63 4.36
N VAL A 87 -38.07 1.94 3.47
CA VAL A 87 -36.69 1.57 3.77
C VAL A 87 -35.98 2.93 3.97
N PRO A 88 -35.49 3.22 5.18
CA PRO A 88 -34.76 4.46 5.37
C PRO A 88 -33.63 4.50 4.33
N SER A 89 -33.51 5.57 3.58
CA SER A 89 -32.32 5.83 2.76
C SER A 89 -31.13 5.82 3.71
N VAL A 90 -30.41 4.71 3.75
CA VAL A 90 -29.22 4.57 4.59
C VAL A 90 -28.20 5.53 4.02
N GLY A 91 -28.04 6.68 4.67
CA GLY A 91 -27.01 7.67 4.33
C GLY A 91 -25.60 7.04 4.43
N ALA A 92 -24.62 7.67 3.79
CA ALA A 92 -23.22 7.30 3.99
C ALA A 92 -22.87 7.37 5.49
N ALA A 93 -22.09 6.39 5.97
CA ALA A 93 -21.66 6.31 7.36
C ALA A 93 -20.24 5.73 7.46
N PRO A 94 -19.47 6.07 8.51
CA PRO A 94 -18.16 5.51 8.75
C PRO A 94 -18.25 4.00 8.98
N LEU A 95 -17.21 3.27 8.58
CA LEU A 95 -17.08 1.87 8.94
C LEU A 95 -16.80 1.75 10.43
N ALA A 96 -17.68 1.08 11.16
CA ALA A 96 -17.48 0.81 12.58
C ALA A 96 -16.54 -0.39 12.77
N ALA A 97 -15.83 -0.40 13.92
CA ALA A 97 -15.06 -1.55 14.35
C ALA A 97 -15.95 -2.82 14.38
N PRO A 98 -15.43 -3.97 13.94
CA PRO A 98 -16.21 -5.20 13.91
C PRO A 98 -16.60 -5.68 15.31
N ASP A 99 -17.69 -6.41 15.40
CA ASP A 99 -18.00 -7.23 16.56
C ASP A 99 -17.16 -8.52 16.48
N ILE A 100 -16.06 -8.57 17.22
CA ILE A 100 -15.12 -9.70 17.15
C ILE A 100 -15.73 -11.02 17.66
N SER A 101 -16.84 -10.97 18.42
CA SER A 101 -17.56 -12.18 18.85
C SER A 101 -18.23 -12.90 17.67
N LYS A 102 -18.44 -12.20 16.57
CA LYS A 102 -19.01 -12.70 15.32
C LYS A 102 -17.96 -13.05 14.28
N CYS A 103 -16.69 -13.15 14.68
CA CYS A 103 -15.62 -13.59 13.79
C CYS A 103 -15.97 -14.94 13.19
N GLY A 104 -16.09 -14.99 11.87
CA GLY A 104 -16.41 -16.21 11.14
C GLY A 104 -15.18 -17.01 10.81
N THR A 105 -15.27 -18.35 10.95
CA THR A 105 -14.31 -19.23 10.29
C THR A 105 -14.54 -19.13 8.79
N ASN A 106 -13.62 -18.48 8.08
CA ASN A 106 -13.65 -18.49 6.63
C ASN A 106 -12.84 -19.72 6.17
N PRO A 107 -13.50 -20.82 5.74
CA PRO A 107 -12.77 -21.99 5.29
C PRO A 107 -11.93 -21.58 4.09
N LEU A 108 -10.61 -21.71 4.22
CA LEU A 108 -9.70 -21.50 3.10
C LEU A 108 -10.07 -22.48 2.00
N SER A 109 -10.46 -22.02 0.82
CA SER A 109 -10.77 -22.90 -0.30
C SER A 109 -9.47 -23.50 -0.83
N GLY A 110 -9.57 -24.72 -1.30
CA GLY A 110 -8.44 -25.50 -1.80
C GLY A 110 -7.86 -26.47 -0.79
N PHE A 111 -8.18 -26.37 0.50
CA PHE A 111 -7.76 -27.37 1.47
C PHE A 111 -8.80 -28.49 1.56
N LYS A 112 -8.41 -29.70 1.17
CA LYS A 112 -9.21 -30.91 1.44
C LYS A 112 -9.04 -31.30 2.91
N PRO A 113 -10.10 -31.65 3.64
CA PRO A 113 -9.96 -32.20 4.99
C PRO A 113 -9.04 -33.42 4.96
N GLY A 114 -7.92 -33.38 5.70
CA GLY A 114 -6.97 -34.49 5.81
C GLY A 114 -5.62 -34.32 5.13
N GLU A 115 -5.42 -33.30 4.29
CA GLU A 115 -4.07 -32.90 3.88
C GLU A 115 -3.42 -32.06 5.00
N ASN A 116 -2.09 -32.21 5.23
CA ASN A 116 -1.32 -31.52 6.28
C ASN A 116 -1.41 -29.99 6.17
N THR A 117 -2.61 -29.47 6.36
CA THR A 117 -2.84 -28.06 6.52
C THR A 117 -2.31 -27.65 7.88
N PRO A 118 -1.56 -26.54 7.98
CA PRO A 118 -1.37 -25.92 9.27
C PRO A 118 -2.76 -25.74 9.88
N THR A 119 -3.00 -26.29 11.05
CA THR A 119 -4.20 -26.12 11.86
C THR A 119 -4.39 -24.64 12.14
N GLY A 120 -4.99 -23.90 11.25
CA GLY A 120 -5.03 -22.46 11.30
C GLY A 120 -5.91 -21.85 10.23
N GLY A 121 -6.94 -22.55 9.76
CA GLY A 121 -8.01 -21.97 8.96
C GLY A 121 -8.87 -20.98 9.74
N ASP A 122 -8.56 -20.73 11.00
CA ASP A 122 -9.20 -19.74 11.84
C ASP A 122 -8.41 -18.43 11.79
N CYS A 123 -9.04 -17.39 11.24
CA CYS A 123 -8.52 -16.04 11.23
C CYS A 123 -8.88 -15.25 12.50
N CYS A 124 -9.53 -15.88 13.47
CA CYS A 124 -10.11 -15.15 14.59
C CYS A 124 -9.11 -14.97 15.74
N PRO A 125 -8.73 -13.74 16.08
CA PRO A 125 -8.03 -13.49 17.33
C PRO A 125 -8.89 -13.86 18.53
N PRO A 126 -8.30 -14.03 19.75
CA PRO A 126 -9.07 -14.28 20.97
C PRO A 126 -10.16 -13.25 21.16
N ASN A 127 -11.33 -13.71 21.62
CA ASN A 127 -12.48 -12.83 21.85
C ASN A 127 -12.35 -12.06 23.16
N SER A 128 -12.83 -10.81 23.18
CA SER A 128 -13.00 -10.00 24.39
C SER A 128 -14.29 -9.19 24.30
N THR A 129 -15.10 -9.22 25.35
CA THR A 129 -16.33 -8.42 25.42
C THR A 129 -16.11 -7.00 25.92
N LEU A 130 -14.94 -6.72 26.49
CA LEU A 130 -14.58 -5.39 27.02
C LEU A 130 -13.70 -4.66 26.00
N ILE A 131 -14.25 -3.67 25.34
CA ILE A 131 -13.54 -2.77 24.44
C ILE A 131 -13.26 -1.46 25.17
N LYS A 132 -12.02 -1.02 25.18
CA LYS A 132 -11.59 0.31 25.68
C LYS A 132 -11.40 1.26 24.50
N ASP A 133 -11.76 2.51 24.64
CA ASP A 133 -11.37 3.52 23.66
C ASP A 133 -9.89 3.88 23.85
N PHE A 134 -9.22 4.18 22.72
CA PHE A 134 -7.81 4.55 22.72
C PHE A 134 -7.63 5.92 23.36
N GLU A 135 -6.64 6.00 24.24
CA GLU A 135 -6.14 7.24 24.80
C GLU A 135 -4.64 7.37 24.52
N PHE A 136 -4.22 8.57 24.12
CA PHE A 136 -2.80 8.81 23.89
C PHE A 136 -2.02 8.68 25.21
N PRO A 137 -0.94 7.85 25.24
CA PRO A 137 -0.14 7.71 26.45
C PRO A 137 0.49 9.04 26.86
N THR A 138 0.37 9.40 28.14
CA THR A 138 0.89 10.66 28.68
C THR A 138 2.41 10.73 28.72
N ASN A 139 3.10 9.58 28.82
CA ASN A 139 4.56 9.45 28.94
C ASN A 139 5.13 8.48 27.90
N GLN A 140 4.79 8.67 26.63
CA GLN A 140 5.31 7.83 25.57
C GLN A 140 6.74 8.24 25.19
N ALA A 141 7.68 7.29 25.24
CA ALA A 141 9.02 7.49 24.68
C ALA A 141 8.93 7.69 23.16
N PHE A 142 9.55 8.77 22.68
CA PHE A 142 9.62 8.99 21.23
C PHE A 142 10.61 8.00 20.61
N LYS A 143 10.21 7.37 19.51
CA LYS A 143 10.95 6.30 18.84
C LYS A 143 11.35 6.72 17.43
N VAL A 144 12.47 6.19 16.95
CA VAL A 144 12.87 6.32 15.55
C VAL A 144 12.97 4.92 14.95
N ARG A 145 12.05 4.58 14.07
CA ARG A 145 12.04 3.30 13.34
C ARG A 145 13.26 3.25 12.42
N PRO A 146 14.18 2.29 12.62
CA PRO A 146 15.43 2.23 11.85
C PRO A 146 15.25 1.50 10.53
N ALA A 147 16.12 1.82 9.54
CA ALA A 147 16.20 1.06 8.30
C ALA A 147 16.79 -0.33 8.56
N ALA A 148 16.11 -1.37 8.11
CA ALA A 148 16.44 -2.76 8.41
C ALA A 148 17.85 -3.19 7.97
N HIS A 149 18.35 -2.64 6.85
CA HIS A 149 19.69 -2.92 6.34
C HIS A 149 20.82 -2.20 7.12
N LEU A 150 20.49 -1.25 8.00
CA LEU A 150 21.44 -0.47 8.80
C LEU A 150 21.48 -0.88 10.27
N LEU A 151 20.80 -1.96 10.64
CA LEU A 151 20.75 -2.41 12.04
C LEU A 151 22.11 -2.90 12.54
N SER A 152 22.48 -2.46 13.75
CA SER A 152 23.62 -3.05 14.46
C SER A 152 23.32 -4.48 14.93
N ALA A 153 24.37 -5.31 15.10
CA ALA A 153 24.23 -6.67 15.63
C ALA A 153 23.48 -6.71 16.96
N LYS A 154 23.69 -5.71 17.83
CA LYS A 154 22.98 -5.56 19.11
C LYS A 154 21.48 -5.34 18.90
N TYR A 155 21.09 -4.52 17.92
CA TYR A 155 19.68 -4.28 17.60
C TYR A 155 19.01 -5.50 16.98
N ILE A 156 19.72 -6.19 16.07
CA ILE A 156 19.25 -7.45 15.47
C ILE A 156 18.97 -8.48 16.55
N ALA A 157 19.91 -8.66 17.52
CA ALA A 157 19.72 -9.56 18.65
C ALA A 157 18.49 -9.18 19.51
N LYS A 158 18.30 -7.87 19.77
CA LYS A 158 17.13 -7.34 20.48
C LYS A 158 15.81 -7.66 19.73
N PHE A 159 15.77 -7.40 18.43
CA PHE A 159 14.60 -7.67 17.60
C PHE A 159 14.28 -9.17 17.55
N ASN A 160 15.31 -10.01 17.35
CA ASN A 160 15.17 -11.46 17.40
C ASN A 160 14.61 -11.96 18.73
N GLU A 161 15.10 -11.42 19.86
CA GLU A 161 14.60 -11.78 21.20
C GLU A 161 13.14 -11.37 21.39
N ALA A 162 12.75 -10.19 20.92
CA ALA A 162 11.37 -9.71 20.99
C ALA A 162 10.40 -10.65 20.24
N ILE A 163 10.75 -11.04 19.03
CA ILE A 163 9.95 -11.99 18.23
C ILE A 163 9.96 -13.40 18.87
N LYS A 164 11.11 -13.86 19.39
CA LYS A 164 11.19 -15.13 20.09
C LYS A 164 10.24 -15.18 21.29
N ARG A 165 10.20 -14.12 22.11
CA ARG A 165 9.29 -14.04 23.25
C ARG A 165 7.83 -13.98 22.80
N MET A 166 7.52 -13.24 21.76
CA MET A 166 6.17 -13.17 21.21
C MET A 166 5.70 -14.54 20.70
N LYS A 167 6.54 -15.29 20.00
CA LYS A 167 6.26 -16.67 19.55
C LYS A 167 6.13 -17.68 20.68
N ALA A 168 6.73 -17.41 21.84
CA ALA A 168 6.70 -18.28 23.01
C ALA A 168 5.53 -18.00 23.97
N LEU A 169 4.71 -16.98 23.71
CA LEU A 169 3.50 -16.74 24.49
C LEU A 169 2.50 -17.89 24.30
N PRO A 170 1.61 -18.13 25.28
CA PRO A 170 0.50 -19.08 25.11
C PRO A 170 -0.31 -18.80 23.84
N GLU A 171 -0.85 -19.85 23.23
CA GLU A 171 -1.59 -19.73 21.96
C GLU A 171 -2.85 -18.87 22.09
N ASP A 172 -3.46 -18.80 23.27
CA ASP A 172 -4.62 -17.98 23.60
C ASP A 172 -4.27 -16.55 24.07
N ASP A 173 -2.97 -16.22 24.22
CA ASP A 173 -2.55 -14.85 24.52
C ASP A 173 -2.71 -13.96 23.26
N PRO A 174 -3.53 -12.91 23.30
CA PRO A 174 -3.75 -12.07 22.12
C PRO A 174 -2.49 -11.38 21.59
N ARG A 175 -1.41 -11.34 22.38
CA ARG A 175 -0.09 -10.83 21.98
C ARG A 175 0.80 -11.89 21.32
N ASN A 176 0.37 -13.17 21.32
CA ASN A 176 1.11 -14.23 20.62
C ASN A 176 1.28 -13.89 19.14
N PHE A 177 2.40 -14.29 18.55
CA PHE A 177 2.75 -13.99 17.16
C PHE A 177 1.67 -14.43 16.17
N LEU A 178 1.10 -15.63 16.36
CA LEU A 178 0.04 -16.15 15.50
C LEU A 178 -1.25 -15.35 15.67
N GLN A 179 -1.60 -14.97 16.90
CA GLN A 179 -2.77 -14.15 17.17
C GLN A 179 -2.64 -12.74 16.57
N GLN A 180 -1.44 -12.17 16.58
CA GLN A 180 -1.18 -10.92 15.88
C GLN A 180 -1.30 -11.09 14.35
N ALA A 181 -0.87 -12.21 13.78
CA ALA A 181 -1.06 -12.51 12.36
C ALA A 181 -2.54 -12.70 12.01
N HIS A 182 -3.36 -13.25 12.90
CA HIS A 182 -4.80 -13.41 12.73
C HIS A 182 -5.54 -12.08 12.59
N ILE A 183 -5.04 -10.98 13.15
CA ILE A 183 -5.63 -9.65 12.98
C ILE A 183 -5.67 -9.27 11.50
N HIS A 184 -4.56 -9.43 10.77
CA HIS A 184 -4.52 -9.17 9.33
C HIS A 184 -5.48 -10.11 8.58
N CYS A 185 -5.44 -11.41 8.90
CA CYS A 185 -6.34 -12.40 8.34
C CYS A 185 -7.81 -12.01 8.52
N ALA A 186 -8.20 -11.59 9.73
CA ALA A 186 -9.59 -11.26 10.05
C ALA A 186 -10.11 -10.04 9.28
N TYR A 187 -9.30 -9.00 9.13
CA TYR A 187 -9.66 -7.77 8.43
C TYR A 187 -9.52 -7.83 6.91
N CYS A 188 -8.65 -8.72 6.39
CA CYS A 188 -8.25 -8.73 4.99
C CYS A 188 -8.64 -10.01 4.23
N ASN A 189 -9.22 -11.00 4.90
CA ASN A 189 -9.64 -12.27 4.29
C ASN A 189 -11.07 -12.69 4.68
N GLY A 190 -11.95 -11.71 4.96
CA GLY A 190 -13.40 -11.93 5.10
C GLY A 190 -13.86 -12.60 6.40
N ALA A 191 -13.04 -12.68 7.47
CA ALA A 191 -13.48 -13.25 8.73
C ALA A 191 -14.30 -12.28 9.59
N TYR A 192 -14.05 -10.97 9.47
CA TYR A 192 -14.87 -9.94 10.09
C TYR A 192 -15.95 -9.42 9.15
N THR A 193 -17.12 -9.12 9.73
CA THR A 193 -18.24 -8.47 9.04
C THR A 193 -18.49 -7.07 9.61
N GLN A 194 -19.09 -6.22 8.80
CA GLN A 194 -19.51 -4.88 9.22
C GLN A 194 -20.59 -4.99 10.29
N SER A 195 -20.43 -4.28 11.39
CA SER A 195 -21.34 -4.35 12.54
C SER A 195 -22.28 -3.15 12.67
N SER A 196 -22.30 -2.26 11.67
CA SER A 196 -23.11 -1.03 11.72
C SER A 196 -24.60 -1.35 11.63
N SER A 197 -25.38 -0.90 12.61
CA SER A 197 -26.84 -1.09 12.63
C SER A 197 -27.51 -0.46 11.39
N GLY A 198 -28.42 -1.21 10.78
CA GLY A 198 -29.17 -0.76 9.59
C GLY A 198 -28.45 -1.02 8.25
N PHE A 199 -27.25 -1.60 8.27
CA PHE A 199 -26.52 -1.99 7.06
C PHE A 199 -26.49 -3.51 6.90
N PRO A 200 -26.33 -4.03 5.66
CA PRO A 200 -26.19 -5.47 5.45
C PRO A 200 -24.89 -6.00 6.08
N ASP A 201 -24.92 -7.27 6.46
CA ASP A 201 -23.76 -8.04 6.93
C ASP A 201 -22.80 -8.29 5.75
N ILE A 202 -21.91 -7.35 5.50
CA ILE A 202 -20.88 -7.42 4.44
C ILE A 202 -19.53 -7.69 5.09
N GLU A 203 -18.72 -8.54 4.48
CA GLU A 203 -17.34 -8.78 4.92
C GLU A 203 -16.52 -7.48 4.91
N ILE A 204 -15.63 -7.33 5.90
CA ILE A 204 -14.66 -6.26 5.92
C ILE A 204 -13.48 -6.66 5.05
N GLN A 205 -13.07 -5.77 4.15
CA GLN A 205 -11.83 -5.85 3.39
C GLN A 205 -11.14 -4.49 3.43
N ILE A 206 -9.98 -4.43 4.06
CA ILE A 206 -9.23 -3.18 4.22
C ILE A 206 -8.53 -2.76 2.93
N HIS A 207 -8.10 -3.74 2.12
CA HIS A 207 -7.44 -3.49 0.84
C HIS A 207 -8.41 -2.91 -0.21
N ASN A 208 -7.85 -2.34 -1.26
CA ASN A 208 -8.59 -1.66 -2.33
C ASN A 208 -9.42 -0.46 -1.87
N SER A 209 -8.99 0.22 -0.82
CA SER A 209 -9.72 1.33 -0.26
C SER A 209 -8.82 2.33 0.49
N TRP A 210 -9.39 3.49 0.77
CA TRP A 210 -8.77 4.52 1.59
C TRP A 210 -8.43 4.10 3.03
N LEU A 211 -8.83 2.90 3.47
CA LEU A 211 -8.55 2.37 4.81
C LEU A 211 -7.22 1.62 4.91
N PHE A 212 -6.58 1.32 3.78
CA PHE A 212 -5.33 0.57 3.72
C PHE A 212 -4.24 1.14 4.64
N PHE A 213 -3.89 2.41 4.46
CA PHE A 213 -2.84 3.05 5.26
C PHE A 213 -3.19 3.19 6.75
N PRO A 214 -4.34 3.76 7.14
CA PRO A 214 -4.63 3.96 8.55
C PRO A 214 -4.78 2.65 9.33
N PHE A 215 -5.34 1.59 8.73
CA PHE A 215 -5.39 0.28 9.36
C PHE A 215 -3.99 -0.27 9.65
N HIS A 216 -3.11 -0.31 8.65
CA HIS A 216 -1.77 -0.86 8.82
C HIS A 216 -0.91 -0.01 9.77
N ARG A 217 -1.07 1.31 9.79
CA ARG A 217 -0.41 2.19 10.76
C ARG A 217 -0.78 1.83 12.19
N TRP A 218 -2.06 1.65 12.49
CA TRP A 218 -2.53 1.22 13.81
C TRP A 218 -2.08 -0.18 14.16
N TYR A 219 -2.11 -1.11 13.22
CA TYR A 219 -1.65 -2.47 13.41
C TYR A 219 -0.16 -2.52 13.82
N LEU A 220 0.68 -1.79 13.10
CA LEU A 220 2.11 -1.67 13.42
C LEU A 220 2.35 -0.97 14.76
N TYR A 221 1.55 0.01 15.12
CA TYR A 221 1.66 0.73 16.38
C TYR A 221 1.50 -0.21 17.59
N PHE A 222 0.46 -1.03 17.61
CA PHE A 222 0.24 -1.99 18.70
C PHE A 222 1.24 -3.14 18.66
N TYR A 223 1.55 -3.66 17.49
CA TYR A 223 2.57 -4.71 17.34
C TYR A 223 3.93 -4.28 17.89
N GLU A 224 4.38 -3.08 17.59
CA GLU A 224 5.63 -2.49 18.10
C GLU A 224 5.61 -2.34 19.61
N ARG A 225 4.50 -1.88 20.21
CA ARG A 225 4.33 -1.74 21.66
C ARG A 225 4.36 -3.08 22.36
N ILE A 226 3.71 -4.09 21.79
CA ILE A 226 3.75 -5.47 22.32
C ILE A 226 5.19 -5.98 22.33
N LEU A 227 5.93 -5.84 21.22
CA LEU A 227 7.33 -6.27 21.15
C LEU A 227 8.20 -5.57 22.20
N GLY A 228 8.07 -4.25 22.32
CA GLY A 228 8.80 -3.47 23.32
C GLY A 228 8.49 -3.89 24.76
N SER A 229 7.22 -4.14 25.07
CA SER A 229 6.78 -4.64 26.37
C SER A 229 7.37 -6.01 26.71
N LEU A 230 7.39 -6.94 25.76
CA LEU A 230 7.92 -8.29 25.96
C LEU A 230 9.41 -8.33 26.30
N ILE A 231 10.16 -7.33 25.88
CA ILE A 231 11.60 -7.21 26.20
C ILE A 231 11.92 -6.14 27.23
N ASN A 232 10.91 -5.55 27.86
CA ASN A 232 11.02 -4.46 28.82
C ASN A 232 11.81 -3.25 28.27
N ASP A 233 11.61 -2.94 26.99
CA ASP A 233 12.24 -1.81 26.32
C ASP A 233 11.19 -0.93 25.62
N PRO A 234 10.68 0.11 26.28
CA PRO A 234 9.69 1.02 25.70
C PRO A 234 10.24 1.85 24.54
N THR A 235 11.56 1.83 24.32
CA THR A 235 12.22 2.54 23.21
C THR A 235 12.40 1.65 21.97
N PHE A 236 12.00 0.38 22.05
CA PHE A 236 12.03 -0.49 20.88
C PHE A 236 11.20 0.09 19.75
N ALA A 237 11.77 0.17 18.56
CA ALA A 237 11.13 0.66 17.34
C ALA A 237 11.20 -0.40 16.25
N LEU A 238 10.09 -0.65 15.58
CA LEU A 238 10.01 -1.63 14.50
C LEU A 238 10.86 -1.19 13.31
N PRO A 239 11.78 -2.02 12.79
CA PRO A 239 12.54 -1.66 11.60
C PRO A 239 11.64 -1.56 10.36
N PHE A 240 12.03 -0.72 9.38
CA PHE A 240 11.41 -0.72 8.06
C PHE A 240 12.35 -1.35 7.01
N TRP A 241 11.81 -2.21 6.16
CA TRP A 241 12.53 -2.76 5.02
C TRP A 241 12.57 -1.73 3.89
N ASN A 242 13.74 -1.09 3.71
CA ASN A 242 13.95 0.05 2.82
C ASN A 242 14.08 -0.37 1.35
N TRP A 243 13.09 -1.06 0.80
CA TRP A 243 13.07 -1.57 -0.57
C TRP A 243 12.97 -0.46 -1.64
N ASP A 244 12.73 0.78 -1.27
CA ASP A 244 12.67 1.95 -2.16
C ASP A 244 14.04 2.64 -2.39
N THR A 245 15.12 2.08 -1.81
CA THR A 245 16.48 2.59 -1.95
C THR A 245 17.44 1.44 -2.27
N PRO A 246 18.36 1.56 -3.25
CA PRO A 246 19.22 0.45 -3.70
C PRO A 246 19.92 -0.30 -2.58
N ALA A 247 20.42 0.42 -1.57
CA ALA A 247 21.11 -0.18 -0.42
C ALA A 247 20.21 -1.11 0.42
N GLY A 248 18.90 -0.94 0.37
CA GLY A 248 17.92 -1.72 1.13
C GLY A 248 17.07 -2.68 0.30
N MET A 249 17.27 -2.75 -1.02
CA MET A 249 16.45 -3.56 -1.95
C MET A 249 16.65 -5.08 -1.83
N THR A 250 17.47 -5.56 -0.92
CA THR A 250 17.60 -7.00 -0.63
C THR A 250 16.99 -7.33 0.72
N ILE A 251 16.51 -8.56 0.89
CA ILE A 251 16.08 -9.03 2.21
C ILE A 251 17.30 -9.04 3.14
N PRO A 252 17.27 -8.35 4.30
CA PRO A 252 18.41 -8.34 5.21
C PRO A 252 18.78 -9.76 5.67
N LYS A 253 20.08 -10.11 5.64
CA LYS A 253 20.60 -11.48 5.85
C LYS A 253 20.12 -12.15 7.14
N TYR A 254 19.86 -11.39 8.20
CA TYR A 254 19.41 -11.94 9.49
C TYR A 254 17.98 -12.49 9.46
N PHE A 255 17.18 -12.16 8.42
CA PHE A 255 15.91 -12.82 8.15
C PHE A 255 16.08 -14.21 7.52
N ASN A 256 17.25 -14.51 6.97
CA ASN A 256 17.53 -15.75 6.25
C ASN A 256 18.34 -16.75 7.10
N ASP A 257 18.59 -16.45 8.39
CA ASP A 257 19.25 -17.35 9.32
C ASP A 257 18.24 -18.33 9.94
N PRO A 258 18.32 -19.65 9.67
CA PRO A 258 17.38 -20.63 10.22
C PRO A 258 17.36 -20.72 11.76
N LYS A 259 18.38 -20.18 12.44
CA LYS A 259 18.45 -20.12 13.91
C LYS A 259 17.75 -18.88 14.48
N SER A 260 17.39 -17.94 13.63
CA SER A 260 16.73 -16.69 14.01
C SER A 260 15.23 -16.90 14.18
N ALA A 261 14.62 -16.27 15.20
CA ALA A 261 13.16 -16.19 15.32
C ALA A 261 12.52 -15.36 14.19
N LEU A 262 13.34 -14.59 13.46
CA LEU A 262 12.93 -13.79 12.30
C LEU A 262 12.84 -14.61 11.01
N PHE A 263 13.36 -15.84 11.02
CA PHE A 263 13.32 -16.74 9.87
C PHE A 263 11.90 -17.24 9.60
N ASP A 264 11.56 -17.36 8.33
CA ASP A 264 10.38 -18.04 7.84
C ASP A 264 10.77 -19.02 6.72
N THR A 265 10.29 -20.26 6.80
CA THR A 265 10.55 -21.31 5.81
C THR A 265 9.78 -21.09 4.51
N LYS A 266 8.68 -20.34 4.56
CA LYS A 266 7.75 -20.08 3.45
C LYS A 266 8.05 -18.76 2.76
N ARG A 267 9.32 -18.50 2.48
CA ARG A 267 9.76 -17.44 1.57
C ARG A 267 10.30 -18.05 0.29
N ASN A 268 10.16 -17.34 -0.83
CA ASN A 268 10.77 -17.76 -2.08
C ASN A 268 12.29 -17.87 -1.93
N GLN A 269 12.80 -19.09 -1.95
CA GLN A 269 14.22 -19.37 -1.71
C GLN A 269 15.14 -18.80 -2.79
N ALA A 270 14.64 -18.62 -4.03
CA ALA A 270 15.39 -18.00 -5.11
C ALA A 270 15.64 -16.50 -4.86
N HIS A 271 14.79 -15.86 -4.07
CA HIS A 271 14.80 -14.40 -3.85
C HIS A 271 15.59 -13.95 -2.61
N LEU A 272 16.03 -14.85 -1.75
CA LEU A 272 16.67 -14.51 -0.46
C LEU A 272 17.92 -13.63 -0.58
N LYS A 273 18.57 -13.61 -1.74
CA LYS A 273 19.82 -12.86 -2.00
C LYS A 273 19.68 -11.85 -3.15
N GLY A 274 18.57 -11.90 -3.88
CA GLY A 274 18.33 -11.05 -5.04
C GLY A 274 17.85 -9.65 -4.66
N VAL A 275 17.98 -8.73 -5.60
CA VAL A 275 17.31 -7.43 -5.56
C VAL A 275 15.80 -7.65 -5.72
N VAL A 276 15.00 -7.06 -4.83
CA VAL A 276 13.54 -7.13 -4.91
C VAL A 276 13.06 -6.54 -6.26
N ASP A 277 12.05 -7.16 -6.82
CA ASP A 277 11.35 -6.62 -7.99
C ASP A 277 10.02 -5.98 -7.54
N LEU A 278 9.98 -4.66 -7.54
CA LEU A 278 8.79 -3.89 -7.14
C LEU A 278 7.66 -3.95 -8.17
N GLY A 279 7.96 -4.45 -9.37
CA GLY A 279 6.98 -4.71 -10.43
C GLY A 279 6.71 -6.19 -10.68
N TYR A 280 7.03 -7.07 -9.75
CA TYR A 280 7.03 -8.52 -9.93
C TYR A 280 5.73 -9.06 -10.58
N ASN A 281 5.91 -9.76 -11.70
CA ASN A 281 4.81 -10.31 -12.50
C ASN A 281 4.41 -11.74 -12.10
N GLY A 282 4.90 -12.25 -10.95
CA GLY A 282 4.65 -13.63 -10.51
C GLY A 282 5.59 -14.67 -11.15
N LYS A 283 6.51 -14.23 -12.00
CA LYS A 283 7.57 -15.06 -12.62
C LYS A 283 8.87 -14.29 -12.65
N ASP A 284 9.98 -15.01 -12.46
CA ASP A 284 11.32 -14.42 -12.60
C ASP A 284 11.62 -14.11 -14.06
N THR A 285 12.44 -13.09 -14.27
CA THR A 285 12.95 -12.65 -15.55
C THR A 285 14.47 -12.69 -15.55
N ASP A 286 15.08 -12.60 -16.74
CA ASP A 286 16.54 -12.52 -16.90
C ASP A 286 17.10 -11.12 -16.58
N ALA A 287 16.27 -10.20 -16.07
CA ALA A 287 16.68 -8.86 -15.70
C ALA A 287 17.80 -8.87 -14.64
N THR A 288 18.86 -8.16 -14.94
CA THR A 288 20.00 -7.99 -14.02
C THR A 288 19.60 -7.17 -12.78
N ASP A 289 20.40 -7.26 -11.72
CA ASP A 289 20.16 -6.44 -10.52
C ASP A 289 20.20 -4.93 -10.82
N ILE A 290 21.02 -4.48 -11.78
CA ILE A 290 21.07 -3.08 -12.21
C ILE A 290 19.77 -2.65 -12.87
N GLU A 291 19.22 -3.47 -13.76
CA GLU A 291 17.93 -3.21 -14.41
C GLU A 291 16.78 -3.22 -13.39
N LYS A 292 16.76 -4.19 -12.47
CA LYS A 292 15.77 -4.22 -11.38
C LYS A 292 15.82 -2.97 -10.52
N VAL A 293 17.03 -2.51 -10.14
CA VAL A 293 17.19 -1.24 -9.39
C VAL A 293 16.64 -0.06 -10.19
N LYS A 294 16.95 0.05 -11.48
CA LYS A 294 16.46 1.12 -12.34
C LYS A 294 14.93 1.10 -12.45
N ASN A 295 14.35 -0.06 -12.72
CA ASN A 295 12.90 -0.26 -12.79
C ASN A 295 12.21 0.08 -11.45
N ASN A 296 12.77 -0.39 -10.33
CA ASN A 296 12.25 -0.10 -9.00
C ASN A 296 12.20 1.40 -8.71
N LEU A 297 13.26 2.14 -9.02
CA LEU A 297 13.30 3.59 -8.82
C LEU A 297 12.28 4.31 -9.71
N ALA A 298 12.08 3.86 -10.93
CA ALA A 298 11.07 4.39 -11.84
C ALA A 298 9.66 4.11 -11.35
N ILE A 299 9.37 2.88 -10.89
CA ILE A 299 8.09 2.51 -10.26
C ILE A 299 7.83 3.41 -9.06
N MET A 300 8.82 3.60 -8.18
CA MET A 300 8.66 4.46 -7.02
C MET A 300 8.34 5.91 -7.40
N TYR A 301 9.02 6.47 -8.42
CA TYR A 301 8.70 7.80 -8.92
C TYR A 301 7.24 7.86 -9.41
N ARG A 302 6.83 6.92 -10.28
CA ARG A 302 5.46 6.86 -10.79
C ARG A 302 4.42 6.78 -9.68
N GLN A 303 4.62 5.87 -8.72
CA GLN A 303 3.61 5.61 -7.69
C GLN A 303 3.56 6.68 -6.59
N MET A 304 4.67 7.36 -6.31
CA MET A 304 4.73 8.36 -5.24
C MET A 304 4.54 9.80 -5.75
N VAL A 305 4.84 10.06 -7.03
CA VAL A 305 4.79 11.40 -7.62
C VAL A 305 3.66 11.49 -8.65
N THR A 306 3.78 10.77 -9.78
CA THR A 306 2.86 10.90 -10.92
C THR A 306 1.46 10.37 -10.60
N ASN A 307 1.37 9.20 -9.95
CA ASN A 307 0.10 8.54 -9.64
C ASN A 307 -0.49 8.91 -8.27
N ALA A 308 0.21 9.71 -7.47
CA ALA A 308 -0.19 10.07 -6.11
C ALA A 308 -0.43 11.57 -5.93
N THR A 309 -0.91 12.25 -6.96
CA THR A 309 -1.04 13.71 -7.02
C THR A 309 -2.05 14.30 -6.04
N ASN A 310 -2.97 13.49 -5.54
CA ASN A 310 -4.01 13.91 -4.61
C ASN A 310 -4.38 12.76 -3.63
N PRO A 311 -5.17 13.04 -2.56
CA PRO A 311 -5.52 12.02 -1.56
C PRO A 311 -6.18 10.76 -2.14
N THR A 312 -7.16 10.90 -3.04
CA THR A 312 -7.86 9.75 -3.62
C THR A 312 -6.92 8.86 -4.43
N ALA A 313 -5.98 9.45 -5.15
CA ALA A 313 -4.99 8.71 -5.92
C ALA A 313 -3.98 7.97 -5.02
N PHE A 314 -3.60 8.56 -3.89
CA PHE A 314 -2.64 7.97 -2.95
C PHE A 314 -3.28 6.92 -2.02
N PHE A 315 -4.41 7.26 -1.36
CA PHE A 315 -5.05 6.38 -0.38
C PHE A 315 -5.94 5.31 -1.03
N GLY A 316 -6.46 5.56 -2.22
CA GLY A 316 -7.50 4.75 -2.83
C GLY A 316 -8.90 5.35 -2.68
N GLY A 317 -9.89 4.62 -3.17
CA GLY A 317 -11.25 5.08 -3.21
C GLY A 317 -12.02 4.89 -1.90
N GLU A 318 -13.17 5.53 -1.83
CA GLU A 318 -14.05 5.52 -0.66
C GLU A 318 -14.51 4.10 -0.29
N TYR A 319 -14.52 3.82 1.01
CA TYR A 319 -15.10 2.61 1.58
C TYR A 319 -15.92 2.98 2.83
N ARG A 320 -17.22 2.82 2.75
CA ARG A 320 -18.19 3.22 3.78
C ARG A 320 -19.04 2.03 4.22
N ALA A 321 -19.67 2.16 5.39
CA ALA A 321 -20.60 1.14 5.89
C ALA A 321 -21.68 0.79 4.86
N GLY A 322 -22.00 -0.49 4.76
CA GLY A 322 -22.97 -1.03 3.78
C GLY A 322 -22.46 -1.12 2.34
N LYS A 323 -21.17 -0.91 2.11
CA LYS A 323 -20.53 -1.00 0.79
C LYS A 323 -19.41 -2.03 0.79
N GLU A 324 -19.07 -2.54 -0.39
CA GLU A 324 -17.82 -3.28 -0.65
C GLU A 324 -16.74 -2.29 -1.12
N PRO A 325 -15.43 -2.57 -0.94
CA PRO A 325 -14.34 -1.68 -1.35
C PRO A 325 -14.07 -1.79 -2.86
N ILE A 326 -15.04 -1.44 -3.69
CA ILE A 326 -14.96 -1.54 -5.16
C ILE A 326 -14.31 -0.34 -5.83
N SER A 327 -13.99 0.70 -5.07
CA SER A 327 -13.49 1.96 -5.64
C SER A 327 -12.04 1.90 -6.08
N GLY A 328 -11.29 0.89 -5.67
CA GLY A 328 -9.89 0.64 -6.04
C GLY A 328 -8.88 1.16 -5.02
N GLY A 329 -7.75 0.47 -4.92
CA GLY A 329 -6.63 0.79 -4.05
C GLY A 329 -5.85 2.03 -4.50
N GLY A 330 -5.05 2.57 -3.59
CA GLY A 330 -4.15 3.67 -3.86
C GLY A 330 -2.90 3.24 -4.64
N SER A 331 -2.14 4.23 -5.12
CA SER A 331 -0.99 4.00 -5.98
C SER A 331 0.05 3.04 -5.35
N VAL A 332 0.46 3.29 -4.10
CA VAL A 332 1.47 2.46 -3.40
C VAL A 332 0.93 1.08 -3.01
N GLU A 333 -0.35 0.96 -2.70
CA GLU A 333 -1.00 -0.31 -2.41
C GLU A 333 -0.96 -1.23 -3.63
N GLN A 334 -1.33 -0.71 -4.81
CA GLN A 334 -1.31 -1.46 -6.07
C GLN A 334 0.10 -1.88 -6.48
N SER A 335 1.04 -0.96 -6.38
CA SER A 335 2.47 -1.19 -6.63
C SER A 335 3.28 -0.11 -5.87
N PRO A 336 4.32 -0.44 -5.12
CA PRO A 336 5.00 -1.74 -5.07
C PRO A 336 4.49 -2.74 -4.01
N HIS A 337 3.54 -2.36 -3.13
CA HIS A 337 3.15 -3.19 -1.98
C HIS A 337 2.73 -4.61 -2.41
N THR A 338 1.75 -4.74 -3.28
CA THR A 338 1.21 -6.04 -3.72
C THR A 338 2.25 -6.92 -4.45
N PRO A 339 3.04 -6.41 -5.43
CA PRO A 339 4.13 -7.17 -6.04
C PRO A 339 5.20 -7.64 -5.06
N VAL A 340 5.56 -6.83 -4.04
CA VAL A 340 6.54 -7.23 -3.01
C VAL A 340 6.02 -8.41 -2.20
N HIS A 341 4.77 -8.41 -1.81
CA HIS A 341 4.14 -9.55 -1.15
C HIS A 341 4.28 -10.83 -1.98
N ARG A 342 3.93 -10.77 -3.27
CA ARG A 342 4.02 -11.91 -4.19
C ARG A 342 5.47 -12.35 -4.41
N TRP A 343 6.41 -11.41 -4.49
CA TRP A 343 7.83 -11.69 -4.69
C TRP A 343 8.47 -12.45 -3.51
N VAL A 344 8.04 -12.12 -2.27
CA VAL A 344 8.56 -12.80 -1.06
C VAL A 344 7.91 -14.15 -0.84
N GLY A 345 6.61 -14.31 -1.15
CA GLY A 345 5.87 -15.55 -0.92
C GLY A 345 6.44 -16.74 -1.70
N ASP A 346 6.37 -17.94 -1.13
CA ASP A 346 6.94 -19.15 -1.72
C ASP A 346 6.04 -19.68 -2.88
N PRO A 347 6.50 -19.69 -4.13
CA PRO A 347 5.72 -20.20 -5.26
C PRO A 347 5.49 -21.71 -5.21
N ARG A 348 6.17 -22.46 -4.33
CA ARG A 348 5.97 -23.90 -4.10
C ARG A 348 4.78 -24.19 -3.20
N GLU A 349 4.37 -23.22 -2.40
CA GLU A 349 3.18 -23.30 -1.57
C GLU A 349 1.94 -23.03 -2.45
N PRO A 350 0.78 -23.69 -2.20
CA PRO A 350 -0.40 -23.63 -3.07
C PRO A 350 -0.92 -22.23 -3.37
N ASN A 351 -0.80 -21.31 -2.39
CA ASN A 351 -1.32 -19.94 -2.51
C ASN A 351 -0.20 -18.90 -2.34
N GLY A 352 1.07 -19.29 -2.47
CA GLY A 352 2.21 -18.39 -2.31
C GLY A 352 2.47 -17.95 -0.85
N GLU A 353 2.12 -18.85 0.12
CA GLU A 353 2.30 -18.56 1.55
C GLU A 353 3.80 -18.29 1.86
N ASN A 354 4.15 -17.54 2.93
CA ASN A 354 3.24 -16.83 3.81
C ASN A 354 2.87 -15.44 3.25
N LEU A 355 3.86 -14.65 2.78
CA LEU A 355 3.64 -13.24 2.43
C LEU A 355 2.75 -13.05 1.19
N GLY A 356 2.73 -14.00 0.27
CA GLY A 356 2.02 -13.90 -1.00
C GLY A 356 0.51 -14.09 -0.94
N ASN A 357 -0.08 -14.18 0.26
CA ASN A 357 -1.51 -14.31 0.45
C ASN A 357 -1.99 -13.54 1.69
N PHE A 358 -3.18 -12.91 1.63
CA PHE A 358 -3.67 -12.07 2.74
C PHE A 358 -3.87 -12.84 4.05
N TYR A 359 -4.34 -14.09 4.01
CA TYR A 359 -4.62 -14.85 5.23
C TYR A 359 -3.36 -15.22 6.02
N SER A 360 -2.23 -15.37 5.34
CA SER A 360 -0.98 -15.86 5.94
C SER A 360 0.11 -14.79 6.03
N ALA A 361 -0.06 -13.65 5.38
CA ALA A 361 1.00 -12.65 5.25
C ALA A 361 1.59 -12.23 6.62
N GLY A 362 0.76 -12.01 7.64
CA GLY A 362 1.21 -11.67 8.99
C GLY A 362 1.99 -12.77 9.71
N ARG A 363 2.04 -14.00 9.18
CA ARG A 363 2.81 -15.12 9.73
C ARG A 363 4.31 -15.03 9.40
N ASP A 364 4.70 -14.20 8.45
CA ASP A 364 6.09 -13.87 8.18
C ASP A 364 6.49 -12.59 8.93
N THR A 365 7.58 -12.64 9.70
CA THR A 365 8.09 -11.47 10.44
C THR A 365 8.52 -10.32 9.53
N LEU A 366 8.88 -10.61 8.28
CA LEU A 366 9.24 -9.59 7.27
C LEU A 366 8.03 -8.71 6.88
N PHE A 367 6.81 -9.24 6.99
CA PHE A 367 5.56 -8.51 6.76
C PHE A 367 5.53 -7.17 7.50
N TYR A 368 5.86 -7.18 8.80
CA TYR A 368 5.81 -5.99 9.63
C TYR A 368 6.87 -4.95 9.23
N CYS A 369 8.04 -5.39 8.78
CA CYS A 369 9.07 -4.50 8.26
C CYS A 369 8.72 -3.95 6.88
N HIS A 370 8.05 -4.74 6.03
CA HIS A 370 7.51 -4.31 4.74
C HIS A 370 6.46 -3.22 4.95
N HIS A 371 5.46 -3.48 5.79
CA HIS A 371 4.40 -2.50 6.09
C HIS A 371 4.91 -1.28 6.86
N SER A 372 5.99 -1.42 7.65
CA SER A 372 6.67 -0.26 8.24
C SER A 372 7.25 0.67 7.16
N ASN A 373 7.75 0.15 6.04
CA ASN A 373 8.17 0.98 4.91
C ASN A 373 6.96 1.55 4.13
N VAL A 374 5.89 0.78 3.97
CA VAL A 374 4.61 1.27 3.40
C VAL A 374 4.08 2.45 4.22
N ASP A 375 4.05 2.35 5.55
CA ASP A 375 3.66 3.45 6.44
C ASP A 375 4.60 4.67 6.31
N ARG A 376 5.91 4.42 6.12
CA ARG A 376 6.89 5.47 5.82
C ARG A 376 6.55 6.20 4.52
N MET A 377 6.04 5.50 3.48
CA MET A 377 5.61 6.14 2.23
C MET A 377 4.51 7.19 2.47
N TRP A 378 3.56 6.94 3.38
CA TRP A 378 2.56 7.95 3.74
C TRP A 378 3.20 9.21 4.32
N SER A 379 4.18 9.05 5.22
CA SER A 379 4.92 10.19 5.78
C SER A 379 5.72 10.96 4.72
N LEU A 380 6.42 10.25 3.81
CA LEU A 380 7.16 10.85 2.71
C LEU A 380 6.24 11.57 1.72
N TRP A 381 5.11 10.97 1.38
CA TRP A 381 4.12 11.56 0.47
C TRP A 381 3.62 12.92 1.01
N LYS A 382 3.30 13.01 2.29
CA LYS A 382 2.90 14.28 2.93
C LYS A 382 4.03 15.33 2.91
N MET A 383 5.29 14.90 2.97
CA MET A 383 6.45 15.80 2.89
C MET A 383 6.63 16.42 1.50
N LEU A 384 6.06 15.86 0.43
CA LEU A 384 6.06 16.46 -0.90
C LEU A 384 5.27 17.78 -0.93
N GLY A 385 4.34 17.98 0.01
CA GLY A 385 3.59 19.23 0.18
C GLY A 385 2.48 19.45 -0.87
N GLY A 386 2.00 20.67 -1.01
CA GLY A 386 0.95 21.00 -2.00
C GLY A 386 -0.37 20.28 -1.74
N LYS A 387 -0.81 19.46 -2.70
CA LYS A 387 -2.05 18.65 -2.62
C LYS A 387 -1.88 17.37 -1.79
N HIS A 388 -0.66 17.00 -1.39
CA HIS A 388 -0.33 15.79 -0.63
C HIS A 388 -0.74 15.94 0.84
N LYS A 389 -2.04 15.84 1.11
CA LYS A 389 -2.67 16.04 2.43
C LYS A 389 -3.57 14.87 2.75
N ASP A 390 -3.78 14.65 4.04
CA ASP A 390 -4.72 13.63 4.50
C ASP A 390 -6.14 13.94 4.01
N ILE A 391 -6.95 12.89 3.86
CA ILE A 391 -8.39 12.99 3.58
C ILE A 391 -9.07 13.71 4.76
N THR A 392 -10.01 14.59 4.46
CA THR A 392 -10.79 15.35 5.46
C THR A 392 -12.24 14.89 5.57
N ASP A 393 -12.60 13.84 4.84
CA ASP A 393 -13.93 13.25 4.87
C ASP A 393 -14.26 12.73 6.29
N THR A 394 -15.44 13.09 6.79
CA THR A 394 -15.85 12.76 8.17
C THR A 394 -16.07 11.27 8.39
N ASP A 395 -16.51 10.53 7.38
CA ASP A 395 -16.69 9.08 7.52
C ASP A 395 -15.34 8.37 7.56
N TRP A 396 -14.38 8.82 6.74
CA TRP A 396 -13.01 8.31 6.81
C TRP A 396 -12.37 8.56 8.18
N LEU A 397 -12.46 9.81 8.68
CA LEU A 397 -11.89 10.20 9.97
C LEU A 397 -12.50 9.45 11.16
N ASN A 398 -13.80 9.13 11.10
CA ASN A 398 -14.51 8.43 12.17
C ASN A 398 -14.61 6.91 11.95
N THR A 399 -14.02 6.38 10.89
CA THR A 399 -13.84 4.92 10.75
C THR A 399 -13.01 4.39 11.92
N SER A 400 -13.41 3.25 12.46
CA SER A 400 -12.78 2.66 13.65
C SER A 400 -12.36 1.21 13.45
N PHE A 401 -11.32 0.81 14.17
CA PHE A 401 -10.78 -0.54 14.21
C PHE A 401 -10.58 -0.98 15.66
N VAL A 402 -10.36 -2.27 15.90
CA VAL A 402 -9.97 -2.81 17.21
C VAL A 402 -8.69 -3.61 17.10
N PHE A 403 -7.82 -3.42 18.11
CA PHE A 403 -6.54 -4.13 18.25
C PHE A 403 -6.29 -4.46 19.71
N TYR A 404 -5.47 -5.46 19.98
CA TYR A 404 -4.98 -5.73 21.31
C TYR A 404 -3.76 -4.89 21.63
N ASP A 405 -3.74 -4.28 22.82
CA ASP A 405 -2.56 -3.55 23.34
C ASP A 405 -1.57 -4.50 24.04
N GLU A 406 -0.45 -3.94 24.52
CA GLU A 406 0.56 -4.68 25.27
C GLU A 406 0.09 -5.22 26.62
N ASN A 407 -1.06 -4.76 27.13
CA ASN A 407 -1.69 -5.18 28.37
C ASN A 407 -2.87 -6.16 28.14
N LYS A 408 -3.01 -6.69 26.92
CA LYS A 408 -4.09 -7.59 26.50
C LYS A 408 -5.49 -6.93 26.49
N ASN A 409 -5.58 -5.61 26.54
CA ASN A 409 -6.85 -4.95 26.37
C ASN A 409 -7.21 -4.90 24.88
N LEU A 410 -8.49 -5.14 24.56
CA LEU A 410 -9.03 -4.82 23.24
C LEU A 410 -9.32 -3.32 23.17
N VAL A 411 -8.65 -2.62 22.25
CA VAL A 411 -8.68 -1.16 22.16
C VAL A 411 -9.31 -0.75 20.84
N ARG A 412 -10.32 0.13 20.89
CA ARG A 412 -10.90 0.77 19.70
C ARG A 412 -10.13 2.04 19.38
N VAL A 413 -9.77 2.17 18.12
CA VAL A 413 -9.02 3.31 17.56
C VAL A 413 -9.79 3.93 16.38
N TYR A 414 -9.52 5.21 16.10
CA TYR A 414 -10.11 5.93 14.98
C TYR A 414 -9.03 6.39 14.01
N VAL A 415 -9.40 6.52 12.73
CA VAL A 415 -8.49 7.02 11.69
C VAL A 415 -7.96 8.41 12.03
N LYS A 416 -8.81 9.31 12.52
CA LYS A 416 -8.43 10.69 12.91
C LYS A 416 -7.28 10.76 13.90
N ASP A 417 -7.08 9.72 14.71
CA ASP A 417 -6.07 9.70 15.78
C ASP A 417 -4.70 9.16 15.30
N CYS A 418 -4.58 8.71 14.05
CA CYS A 418 -3.32 8.19 13.52
C CYS A 418 -2.72 9.02 12.37
N LEU A 419 -3.22 10.21 12.09
CA LEU A 419 -2.77 11.01 10.95
C LEU A 419 -1.31 11.45 11.06
N LEU A 420 -0.80 11.64 12.26
CA LEU A 420 0.55 12.14 12.52
C LEU A 420 1.36 11.13 13.34
N THR A 421 2.47 10.65 12.78
CA THR A 421 3.35 9.68 13.44
C THR A 421 3.94 10.22 14.75
N ASN A 422 4.22 11.52 14.83
CA ASN A 422 4.71 12.15 16.06
C ASN A 422 3.70 12.16 17.22
N GLN A 423 2.39 12.19 16.93
CA GLN A 423 1.34 12.01 17.96
C GLN A 423 1.33 10.56 18.46
N LEU A 424 1.64 9.60 17.60
CA LEU A 424 1.84 8.19 17.97
C LEU A 424 3.22 7.92 18.57
N GLY A 425 4.04 8.95 18.77
CA GLY A 425 5.34 8.88 19.44
C GLY A 425 6.44 8.23 18.62
N TYR A 426 6.36 8.26 17.28
CA TYR A 426 7.45 7.75 16.43
C TYR A 426 7.68 8.59 15.17
N ASP A 427 8.86 8.39 14.58
CA ASP A 427 9.27 8.85 13.25
C ASP A 427 10.18 7.81 12.61
N TYR A 428 10.64 8.04 11.41
CA TYR A 428 11.52 7.16 10.65
C TYR A 428 12.95 7.67 10.60
N GLN A 429 13.92 6.74 10.65
CA GLN A 429 15.32 7.08 10.37
C GLN A 429 15.41 7.73 8.99
N ARG A 430 16.10 8.86 8.92
CA ARG A 430 16.36 9.53 7.64
C ARG A 430 17.35 8.72 6.81
N VAL A 431 16.92 8.36 5.62
CA VAL A 431 17.70 7.68 4.59
C VAL A 431 17.47 8.39 3.27
N ASP A 432 18.36 8.16 2.31
CA ASP A 432 18.20 8.73 0.98
C ASP A 432 16.91 8.29 0.31
N VAL A 433 16.35 9.17 -0.51
CA VAL A 433 15.12 8.96 -1.29
C VAL A 433 15.45 9.15 -2.78
N PRO A 434 16.23 8.22 -3.38
CA PRO A 434 16.80 8.39 -4.72
C PRO A 434 15.75 8.44 -5.83
N TRP A 435 14.61 7.78 -5.62
CA TRP A 435 13.53 7.75 -6.61
C TRP A 435 12.93 9.14 -6.91
N LEU A 436 13.06 10.13 -6.02
CA LEU A 436 12.65 11.52 -6.34
C LEU A 436 13.43 12.13 -7.52
N LYS A 437 14.59 11.55 -7.86
CA LYS A 437 15.43 11.98 -8.98
C LYS A 437 15.45 10.97 -10.13
N SER A 438 14.62 9.93 -10.03
CA SER A 438 14.60 8.82 -10.99
C SER A 438 13.37 8.89 -11.89
N LYS A 439 13.02 10.09 -12.33
CA LYS A 439 11.95 10.31 -13.29
C LYS A 439 12.24 9.50 -14.56
N PRO A 440 11.31 8.66 -15.03
CA PRO A 440 11.47 7.95 -16.29
C PRO A 440 11.68 8.92 -17.46
N VAL A 441 12.47 8.50 -18.44
CA VAL A 441 12.78 9.30 -19.64
C VAL A 441 12.14 8.62 -20.84
N PRO A 442 11.40 9.35 -21.71
CA PRO A 442 10.81 8.77 -22.90
C PRO A 442 11.86 8.21 -23.83
N ARG A 443 11.60 7.07 -24.46
CA ARG A 443 12.46 6.50 -25.52
C ARG A 443 12.51 7.43 -26.74
N ALA A 444 11.34 8.07 -27.04
CA ALA A 444 11.18 9.04 -28.11
C ALA A 444 9.95 9.92 -27.79
N PRO A 445 9.82 11.11 -28.44
CA PRO A 445 8.56 11.85 -28.39
C PRO A 445 7.40 10.99 -28.89
N ARG A 446 6.30 10.97 -28.13
CA ARG A 446 5.09 10.16 -28.43
C ARG A 446 3.89 11.03 -28.83
N SER A 447 4.13 12.29 -29.20
CA SER A 447 3.11 13.18 -29.73
C SER A 447 2.49 12.64 -31.02
N GLY A 448 1.18 12.71 -31.14
CA GLY A 448 0.45 12.29 -32.34
C GLY A 448 0.37 10.78 -32.56
N VAL A 449 0.84 9.93 -31.65
CA VAL A 449 0.71 8.45 -31.72
C VAL A 449 -0.75 8.08 -31.88
N ALA A 450 -1.61 8.56 -30.99
CA ALA A 450 -3.05 8.30 -31.07
C ALA A 450 -3.66 8.72 -32.41
N LYS A 451 -3.23 9.87 -32.97
CA LYS A 451 -3.71 10.36 -34.27
C LYS A 451 -3.36 9.43 -35.43
N LYS A 452 -2.17 8.84 -35.44
CA LYS A 452 -1.74 7.85 -36.48
C LYS A 452 -2.55 6.56 -36.46
N LEU A 453 -3.18 6.27 -35.30
CA LEU A 453 -3.92 5.03 -35.07
C LEU A 453 -5.44 5.18 -35.24
N ILE A 454 -5.94 6.40 -35.53
CA ILE A 454 -7.35 6.61 -35.86
C ILE A 454 -7.73 5.76 -37.07
N GLY A 455 -8.81 4.99 -36.94
CA GLY A 455 -9.28 4.03 -37.95
C GLY A 455 -8.57 2.67 -37.92
N LYS A 456 -7.45 2.52 -37.19
CA LYS A 456 -6.77 1.23 -36.97
C LYS A 456 -7.08 0.64 -35.59
N VAL A 457 -7.19 1.48 -34.57
CA VAL A 457 -7.54 1.14 -33.20
C VAL A 457 -8.90 1.75 -32.89
N LYS A 458 -9.79 1.00 -32.23
CA LYS A 458 -11.12 1.48 -31.83
C LYS A 458 -11.02 2.56 -30.74
N LYS A 459 -11.91 3.55 -30.76
CA LYS A 459 -12.10 4.43 -29.61
C LYS A 459 -12.78 3.67 -28.48
N SER A 460 -12.54 4.07 -27.24
CA SER A 460 -13.17 3.44 -26.06
C SER A 460 -14.70 3.45 -26.15
N ASP A 461 -15.28 4.48 -26.74
CA ASP A 461 -16.73 4.61 -26.92
C ASP A 461 -17.30 3.66 -27.99
N ASP A 462 -16.46 3.15 -28.91
CA ASP A 462 -16.82 2.20 -29.97
C ASP A 462 -16.50 0.72 -29.57
N VAL A 463 -15.94 0.51 -28.37
CA VAL A 463 -15.63 -0.82 -27.85
C VAL A 463 -16.86 -1.39 -27.14
N VAL A 464 -17.20 -2.64 -27.45
CA VAL A 464 -18.25 -3.37 -26.72
C VAL A 464 -17.65 -3.92 -25.44
N PHE A 465 -18.00 -3.33 -24.32
CA PHE A 465 -17.63 -3.79 -22.99
C PHE A 465 -18.68 -4.76 -22.41
N PRO A 466 -18.31 -5.68 -21.48
CA PRO A 466 -16.98 -5.86 -20.92
C PRO A 466 -15.99 -6.50 -21.88
N VAL A 467 -14.73 -6.09 -21.80
CA VAL A 467 -13.62 -6.68 -22.57
C VAL A 467 -12.87 -7.67 -21.70
N LYS A 468 -12.58 -8.85 -22.21
CA LYS A 468 -11.74 -9.86 -21.57
C LYS A 468 -10.26 -9.55 -21.81
N LEU A 469 -9.43 -9.68 -20.77
CA LEU A 469 -7.99 -9.39 -20.83
C LEU A 469 -7.18 -10.69 -21.03
N ASP A 470 -7.55 -11.47 -22.04
CA ASP A 470 -6.82 -12.69 -22.43
C ASP A 470 -5.64 -12.41 -23.38
N LYS A 471 -5.52 -11.17 -23.84
CA LYS A 471 -4.43 -10.63 -24.66
C LYS A 471 -4.31 -9.13 -24.45
N THR A 472 -3.24 -8.54 -24.96
CA THR A 472 -3.04 -7.07 -24.94
C THR A 472 -4.23 -6.36 -25.58
N VAL A 473 -4.78 -5.38 -24.84
CA VAL A 473 -5.92 -4.56 -25.26
C VAL A 473 -5.42 -3.15 -25.55
N LYS A 474 -5.65 -2.66 -26.76
CA LYS A 474 -5.32 -1.30 -27.21
C LYS A 474 -6.61 -0.54 -27.53
N VAL A 475 -6.77 0.65 -26.91
CA VAL A 475 -7.92 1.52 -27.17
C VAL A 475 -7.49 2.99 -27.24
N LEU A 476 -8.15 3.76 -28.12
CA LEU A 476 -8.01 5.22 -28.14
C LEU A 476 -9.03 5.83 -27.19
N VAL A 477 -8.56 6.50 -26.14
CA VAL A 477 -9.40 7.13 -25.13
C VAL A 477 -9.46 8.62 -25.37
N PRO A 478 -10.67 9.20 -25.61
CA PRO A 478 -10.83 10.62 -25.84
C PRO A 478 -10.57 11.41 -24.55
N ARG A 479 -9.91 12.55 -24.69
CA ARG A 479 -9.70 13.54 -23.63
C ARG A 479 -10.79 14.60 -23.70
N ALA A 480 -11.28 15.05 -22.56
CA ALA A 480 -12.28 16.12 -22.52
C ALA A 480 -11.72 17.46 -23.01
N LYS A 481 -10.42 17.71 -22.83
CA LYS A 481 -9.72 18.92 -23.27
C LYS A 481 -8.24 18.64 -23.49
N LYS A 482 -7.71 19.05 -24.62
CA LYS A 482 -6.27 19.11 -24.91
C LYS A 482 -5.68 20.44 -24.52
N SER A 483 -4.35 20.55 -24.47
CA SER A 483 -3.61 21.81 -24.25
C SER A 483 -4.11 22.58 -23.02
N ARG A 484 -4.24 21.90 -21.89
CA ARG A 484 -4.68 22.51 -20.64
C ARG A 484 -3.66 23.53 -20.15
N SER A 485 -4.13 24.68 -19.69
CA SER A 485 -3.27 25.68 -19.07
C SER A 485 -2.66 25.16 -17.75
N LYS A 486 -1.54 25.75 -17.34
CA LYS A 486 -0.89 25.42 -16.07
C LYS A 486 -1.87 25.51 -14.88
N LYS A 487 -2.70 26.55 -14.86
CA LYS A 487 -3.71 26.74 -13.81
C LYS A 487 -4.72 25.59 -13.77
N GLU A 488 -5.24 25.15 -14.92
CA GLU A 488 -6.19 24.03 -15.00
C GLU A 488 -5.56 22.70 -14.55
N LYS A 489 -4.26 22.50 -14.83
CA LYS A 489 -3.50 21.32 -14.38
C LYS A 489 -3.24 21.35 -12.87
N GLU A 490 -3.00 22.55 -12.31
CA GLU A 490 -2.87 22.74 -10.86
C GLU A 490 -4.20 22.55 -10.12
N GLU A 491 -5.33 22.92 -10.72
CA GLU A 491 -6.66 22.77 -10.11
C GLU A 491 -7.15 21.33 -10.13
N LYS A 492 -7.00 20.63 -11.27
CA LYS A 492 -7.50 19.27 -11.45
C LYS A 492 -6.49 18.38 -12.15
N GLU A 493 -6.32 17.18 -11.63
CA GLU A 493 -5.55 16.12 -12.26
C GLU A 493 -6.35 15.46 -13.38
N GLU A 494 -5.67 15.09 -14.47
CA GLU A 494 -6.23 14.23 -15.51
C GLU A 494 -5.88 12.78 -15.14
N ILE A 495 -6.90 11.95 -14.95
CA ILE A 495 -6.76 10.59 -14.44
C ILE A 495 -7.33 9.60 -15.44
N LEU A 496 -6.50 8.64 -15.85
CA LEU A 496 -6.95 7.42 -16.49
C LEU A 496 -7.64 6.53 -15.44
N ILE A 497 -8.84 6.09 -15.77
CA ILE A 497 -9.56 5.12 -14.94
C ILE A 497 -9.97 3.90 -15.78
N ILE A 498 -9.58 2.71 -15.31
CA ILE A 498 -10.07 1.42 -15.79
C ILE A 498 -11.13 0.97 -14.79
N GLN A 499 -12.39 0.91 -15.24
CA GLN A 499 -13.54 0.67 -14.37
C GLN A 499 -14.03 -0.76 -14.46
N GLY A 500 -14.55 -1.26 -13.32
CA GLY A 500 -15.22 -2.53 -13.26
C GLY A 500 -14.33 -3.72 -13.60
N ILE A 501 -13.07 -3.68 -13.13
CA ILE A 501 -12.14 -4.79 -13.24
C ILE A 501 -12.70 -5.95 -12.41
N THR A 502 -13.21 -6.96 -13.06
CA THR A 502 -13.68 -8.20 -12.42
C THR A 502 -12.62 -9.27 -12.59
N TYR A 503 -12.23 -9.92 -11.50
CA TYR A 503 -11.14 -10.90 -11.47
C TYR A 503 -11.44 -12.04 -10.48
N ASP A 504 -10.75 -13.17 -10.67
CA ASP A 504 -10.77 -14.29 -9.73
C ASP A 504 -10.00 -13.91 -8.45
N SER A 505 -10.72 -13.75 -7.34
CA SER A 505 -10.14 -13.33 -6.06
C SER A 505 -9.24 -14.37 -5.41
N GLU A 506 -9.26 -15.62 -5.87
CA GLU A 506 -8.42 -16.70 -5.34
C GLU A 506 -7.05 -16.79 -6.05
N LYS A 507 -6.81 -15.95 -7.07
CA LYS A 507 -5.55 -15.90 -7.84
C LYS A 507 -4.77 -14.61 -7.60
N TYR A 508 -3.44 -14.69 -7.75
CA TYR A 508 -2.65 -13.49 -7.99
C TYR A 508 -2.93 -13.00 -9.41
N VAL A 509 -3.40 -11.77 -9.52
CA VAL A 509 -3.69 -11.15 -10.81
C VAL A 509 -2.89 -9.86 -10.98
N LYS A 510 -2.36 -9.65 -12.20
CA LYS A 510 -1.62 -8.44 -12.54
C LYS A 510 -1.75 -8.12 -14.03
N PHE A 511 -1.88 -6.83 -14.33
CA PHE A 511 -1.66 -6.26 -15.66
C PHE A 511 -0.95 -4.91 -15.55
N ASP A 512 -0.25 -4.54 -16.61
CA ASP A 512 0.41 -3.25 -16.73
C ASP A 512 -0.34 -2.34 -17.70
N VAL A 513 -0.23 -1.04 -17.48
CA VAL A 513 -0.90 -0.01 -18.29
C VAL A 513 0.15 0.93 -18.86
N TYR A 514 0.11 1.14 -20.17
CA TYR A 514 0.98 2.04 -20.91
C TYR A 514 0.16 3.08 -21.66
N VAL A 515 0.77 4.23 -21.90
CA VAL A 515 0.18 5.38 -22.58
C VAL A 515 1.02 5.74 -23.79
N ASN A 516 0.37 5.86 -24.95
CA ASN A 516 1.00 6.14 -26.24
C ASN A 516 2.16 5.20 -26.61
N ASP A 517 2.08 3.95 -26.12
CA ASP A 517 2.97 2.88 -26.52
C ASP A 517 2.37 2.14 -27.71
N GLU A 518 2.93 2.38 -28.90
CA GLU A 518 2.50 1.73 -30.16
C GLU A 518 3.21 0.40 -30.41
N ASP A 519 4.32 0.16 -29.73
CA ASP A 519 5.09 -1.05 -29.86
C ASP A 519 4.30 -2.26 -29.28
N ASP A 520 4.43 -3.43 -29.89
CA ASP A 520 3.77 -4.65 -29.43
C ASP A 520 4.67 -5.46 -28.47
N ASP A 521 5.65 -4.77 -27.86
CA ASP A 521 6.64 -5.41 -27.01
C ASP A 521 6.00 -5.84 -25.67
N ASP A 522 5.85 -7.16 -25.51
CA ASP A 522 5.57 -7.77 -24.19
C ASP A 522 6.68 -7.47 -23.16
N ASP A 523 7.83 -6.98 -23.63
CA ASP A 523 9.04 -6.64 -22.86
C ASP A 523 9.10 -5.18 -22.41
N ALA A 524 8.03 -4.39 -22.59
CA ALA A 524 7.99 -3.00 -22.11
C ALA A 524 8.23 -2.95 -20.60
N ALA A 525 9.29 -2.21 -20.20
CA ALA A 525 9.75 -2.14 -18.81
C ALA A 525 9.22 -0.88 -18.08
N PRO A 526 9.07 -0.92 -16.75
CA PRO A 526 8.56 0.21 -15.96
C PRO A 526 9.41 1.48 -16.00
N ASP A 527 10.69 1.39 -16.40
CA ASP A 527 11.60 2.54 -16.51
C ASP A 527 11.34 3.43 -17.74
N GLN A 528 10.37 3.05 -18.56
CA GLN A 528 9.94 3.83 -19.72
C GLN A 528 8.86 4.84 -19.34
N THR A 529 8.85 5.99 -20.01
CA THR A 529 7.86 7.03 -19.73
C THR A 529 6.44 6.59 -20.07
N GLU A 530 6.25 5.74 -21.07
CA GLU A 530 4.97 5.19 -21.49
C GLU A 530 4.27 4.38 -20.39
N PHE A 531 5.01 3.86 -19.42
CA PHE A 531 4.45 3.12 -18.30
C PHE A 531 3.62 4.03 -17.38
N ALA A 532 2.33 3.80 -17.30
CA ALA A 532 1.40 4.55 -16.45
C ALA A 532 1.21 3.91 -15.06
N GLY A 533 1.41 2.60 -14.94
CA GLY A 533 1.29 1.89 -13.67
C GLY A 533 0.83 0.45 -13.83
N SER A 534 0.69 -0.25 -12.70
CA SER A 534 0.23 -1.64 -12.66
C SER A 534 -0.99 -1.80 -11.77
N PHE A 535 -1.91 -2.64 -12.18
CA PHE A 535 -2.92 -3.24 -11.32
C PHE A 535 -2.39 -4.56 -10.80
N ALA A 536 -2.47 -4.80 -9.49
CA ALA A 536 -2.10 -6.07 -8.90
C ALA A 536 -2.97 -6.40 -7.68
N GLN A 537 -3.32 -7.69 -7.51
CA GLN A 537 -4.09 -8.18 -6.39
C GLN A 537 -3.56 -9.52 -5.88
N LEU A 538 -3.45 -9.66 -4.55
CA LEU A 538 -3.13 -10.92 -3.92
C LEU A 538 -4.37 -11.82 -3.81
N PRO A 539 -4.16 -13.14 -3.76
CA PRO A 539 -5.25 -14.07 -3.46
C PRO A 539 -5.89 -13.74 -2.11
N HIS A 540 -7.21 -13.70 -2.10
CA HIS A 540 -8.01 -13.54 -0.88
C HIS A 540 -9.38 -14.18 -1.07
N LYS A 541 -10.04 -14.51 0.04
CA LYS A 541 -11.36 -15.13 0.00
C LYS A 541 -12.48 -14.17 0.31
N HIS A 542 -13.58 -14.41 -0.35
CA HIS A 542 -14.88 -13.87 0.01
C HIS A 542 -15.87 -15.00 0.27
N LYS A 543 -16.70 -14.88 1.29
CA LYS A 543 -17.73 -15.86 1.62
C LYS A 543 -18.74 -15.99 0.47
N GLY A 544 -18.75 -17.16 -0.17
CA GLY A 544 -19.69 -17.45 -1.25
C GLY A 544 -19.44 -16.75 -2.59
N LYS A 545 -18.29 -16.09 -2.77
CA LYS A 545 -17.87 -15.44 -4.03
C LYS A 545 -16.44 -15.86 -4.39
N THR A 546 -16.20 -16.14 -5.65
CA THR A 546 -14.86 -16.41 -6.21
C THR A 546 -14.35 -15.24 -7.05
N SER A 547 -15.16 -14.20 -7.23
CA SER A 547 -14.80 -13.03 -8.02
C SER A 547 -14.99 -11.74 -7.25
N SER A 548 -14.08 -10.82 -7.46
CA SER A 548 -14.11 -9.45 -6.92
C SER A 548 -14.16 -8.43 -8.03
N LYS A 549 -14.67 -7.25 -7.73
CA LYS A 549 -14.76 -6.13 -8.67
C LYS A 549 -14.12 -4.88 -8.09
N THR A 550 -13.31 -4.18 -8.89
CA THR A 550 -12.59 -2.98 -8.45
C THR A 550 -12.29 -2.04 -9.62
N ASN A 551 -11.54 -0.97 -9.36
CA ASN A 551 -11.08 -0.02 -10.39
C ASN A 551 -9.57 0.21 -10.24
N PHE A 552 -8.94 0.63 -11.35
CA PHE A 552 -7.56 1.12 -11.38
C PHE A 552 -7.54 2.59 -11.78
N ARG A 553 -6.58 3.35 -11.23
CA ARG A 553 -6.36 4.77 -11.54
C ARG A 553 -4.89 5.07 -11.78
N ALA A 554 -4.60 5.93 -12.76
CA ALA A 554 -3.26 6.46 -13.00
C ALA A 554 -3.33 7.95 -13.35
N GLY A 555 -2.42 8.76 -12.81
CA GLY A 555 -2.29 10.17 -13.15
C GLY A 555 -1.71 10.35 -14.57
N LEU A 556 -2.31 11.20 -15.36
CA LEU A 556 -1.90 11.44 -16.74
C LEU A 556 -1.28 12.82 -16.99
N THR A 557 -1.53 13.81 -16.14
CA THR A 557 -1.14 15.20 -16.43
C THR A 557 0.37 15.31 -16.68
N GLU A 558 1.20 14.86 -15.75
CA GLU A 558 2.66 14.87 -15.90
C GLU A 558 3.13 13.90 -16.99
N LEU A 559 2.50 12.72 -17.06
CA LEU A 559 2.84 11.69 -18.05
C LEU A 559 2.67 12.18 -19.49
N LEU A 560 1.58 12.87 -19.79
CA LEU A 560 1.33 13.42 -21.12
C LEU A 560 2.28 14.57 -21.49
N GLU A 561 2.69 15.38 -20.49
CA GLU A 561 3.74 16.40 -20.69
C GLU A 561 5.09 15.75 -21.04
N GLU A 562 5.47 14.68 -20.33
CA GLU A 562 6.70 13.94 -20.58
C GLU A 562 6.73 13.29 -21.96
N LEU A 563 5.59 12.82 -22.44
CA LEU A 563 5.44 12.21 -23.76
C LEU A 563 5.29 13.24 -24.88
N GLU A 564 5.30 14.54 -24.57
CA GLU A 564 4.99 15.64 -25.51
C GLU A 564 3.60 15.48 -26.18
N ALA A 565 2.66 14.83 -25.47
CA ALA A 565 1.32 14.47 -25.97
C ALA A 565 0.20 15.33 -25.36
N ASP A 566 0.52 16.46 -24.72
CA ASP A 566 -0.47 17.34 -24.07
C ASP A 566 -1.48 17.94 -25.07
N ASP A 567 -1.07 18.12 -26.33
CA ASP A 567 -1.91 18.64 -27.42
C ASP A 567 -2.76 17.57 -28.13
N ASP A 568 -2.62 16.30 -27.76
CA ASP A 568 -3.38 15.21 -28.39
C ASP A 568 -4.84 15.18 -27.88
N GLU A 569 -5.79 14.94 -28.78
CA GLU A 569 -7.23 14.82 -28.47
C GLU A 569 -7.60 13.45 -27.90
N ASN A 570 -6.82 12.44 -28.26
CA ASN A 570 -7.00 11.07 -27.82
C ASN A 570 -5.67 10.56 -27.28
N VAL A 571 -5.73 9.61 -26.37
CA VAL A 571 -4.59 8.89 -25.82
C VAL A 571 -4.71 7.41 -26.19
N LEU A 572 -3.65 6.81 -26.70
CA LEU A 572 -3.59 5.36 -26.82
C LEU A 572 -3.35 4.76 -25.43
N VAL A 573 -4.26 3.94 -24.96
CA VAL A 573 -4.11 3.15 -23.75
C VAL A 573 -3.89 1.69 -24.13
N THR A 574 -2.76 1.13 -23.69
CA THR A 574 -2.39 -0.27 -23.87
C THR A 574 -2.42 -0.96 -22.52
N VAL A 575 -3.25 -2.00 -22.39
CA VAL A 575 -3.37 -2.83 -21.20
C VAL A 575 -2.75 -4.18 -21.49
N VAL A 576 -1.65 -4.49 -20.80
CA VAL A 576 -0.83 -5.69 -21.04
C VAL A 576 -1.07 -6.71 -19.94
N PRO A 577 -1.66 -7.88 -20.25
CA PRO A 577 -1.83 -8.95 -19.27
C PRO A 577 -0.49 -9.49 -18.79
N ARG A 578 -0.37 -9.77 -17.48
CA ARG A 578 0.88 -10.29 -16.88
C ARG A 578 0.67 -11.62 -16.16
N SER A 579 -0.15 -11.65 -15.15
CA SER A 579 -0.36 -12.85 -14.33
C SER A 579 -1.84 -13.01 -13.99
N GLY A 580 -2.39 -14.23 -14.15
CA GLY A 580 -3.78 -14.55 -13.82
C GLY A 580 -4.82 -13.67 -14.52
N SER A 581 -4.44 -13.04 -15.62
CA SER A 581 -5.25 -12.02 -16.29
C SER A 581 -6.22 -12.60 -17.31
N GLU A 582 -6.10 -13.87 -17.65
CA GLU A 582 -6.97 -14.57 -18.60
C GLU A 582 -8.45 -14.60 -18.20
N ASP A 583 -8.75 -14.41 -16.90
CA ASP A 583 -10.12 -14.36 -16.37
C ASP A 583 -10.56 -12.93 -16.00
N ILE A 584 -9.69 -11.93 -16.25
CA ILE A 584 -10.05 -10.53 -16.00
C ILE A 584 -11.00 -10.01 -17.08
N THR A 585 -12.03 -9.28 -16.64
CA THR A 585 -12.87 -8.45 -17.52
C THR A 585 -12.85 -7.00 -17.09
N ILE A 586 -12.99 -6.09 -18.04
CA ILE A 586 -12.96 -4.64 -17.84
C ILE A 586 -14.26 -4.05 -18.41
N ASP A 587 -14.97 -3.24 -17.62
CA ASP A 587 -16.24 -2.63 -18.03
C ASP A 587 -16.09 -1.31 -18.80
N ALA A 588 -15.03 -0.55 -18.55
CA ALA A 588 -14.77 0.70 -19.27
C ALA A 588 -13.33 1.20 -19.07
N ILE A 589 -12.83 1.97 -20.04
CA ILE A 589 -11.56 2.71 -19.96
C ILE A 589 -11.87 4.17 -20.30
N LYS A 590 -11.58 5.10 -19.38
CA LYS A 590 -11.95 6.51 -19.49
C LYS A 590 -10.86 7.43 -18.94
N ILE A 591 -10.90 8.69 -19.35
CA ILE A 591 -10.12 9.77 -18.74
C ILE A 591 -11.09 10.73 -18.06
N ILE A 592 -10.82 11.06 -16.81
CA ILE A 592 -11.64 11.98 -15.98
C ILE A 592 -10.77 13.07 -15.37
N TYR A 593 -11.39 14.11 -14.82
CA TYR A 593 -10.73 15.14 -14.03
C TYR A 593 -11.10 14.99 -12.55
N ALA A 594 -10.08 14.97 -11.67
CA ALA A 594 -10.27 14.85 -10.23
C ALA A 594 -9.47 15.91 -9.44
#